data_8784b6a4d865b6dd0710d0efe597b415
#
_entry.id   8784b6a4d865b6dd0710d0efe597b415
#
_cell.length_a   1.000
_cell.length_b   1.000
_cell.length_c   1.000
_cell.angle_alpha   90.00
_cell.angle_beta   90.00
_cell.angle_gamma   90.00
#
_symmetry.space_group_name_H-M   'P 1'
#
loop_
_entity.id
_entity.type
_entity.pdbx_description
1 polymer ?
#
loop_
_entity_poly.entity_id
_entity_poly.type
_entity_poly.pdbx_seq_one_letter_code
_entity_poly.pdbx_strand_id
1 'polypeptide(L)'
;MAHIDYFFATVSPFTYLAATRLEEIAAKAGASVTYKPLDIMQLFSRTGGQPPKDRHVSRQEYRLLDIERSAKLAGMPINMKPAFWPTNMAPSAYAIIAAQQAGGGNLAALVHSFTRACWAEDRNIAEDDVIRDCLSAAGFDPALADRGLLSGAETYAANLEEAVSRGVFGSPFYITDDGARFWGGDRLSHLEAHLAG
;
A
#
# COMPACT_ATOMS: atom_id res chain seq x y z
N MET A 1 18.46 -8.28 13.12
CA MET A 1 17.05 -8.67 12.93
C MET A 1 16.68 -8.15 11.56
N ALA A 2 16.18 -8.98 10.67
CA ALA A 2 15.83 -8.56 9.33
C ALA A 2 14.76 -7.44 9.33
N HIS A 3 14.83 -6.54 8.36
CA HIS A 3 13.91 -5.41 8.24
C HIS A 3 13.42 -5.26 6.80
N ILE A 4 12.16 -4.88 6.63
CA ILE A 4 11.54 -4.66 5.34
C ILE A 4 10.93 -3.26 5.31
N ASP A 5 11.38 -2.42 4.39
CA ASP A 5 10.69 -1.19 4.02
C ASP A 5 9.62 -1.51 2.97
N TYR A 6 8.37 -1.22 3.29
CA TYR A 6 7.21 -1.49 2.46
C TYR A 6 6.67 -0.19 1.86
N PHE A 7 6.97 0.07 0.58
CA PHE A 7 6.48 1.22 -0.18
C PHE A 7 5.20 0.86 -0.93
N PHE A 8 4.16 1.66 -0.77
CA PHE A 8 2.87 1.37 -1.40
C PHE A 8 1.98 2.61 -1.58
N ALA A 9 0.95 2.46 -2.43
CA ALA A 9 -0.13 3.43 -2.56
C ALA A 9 -1.45 2.80 -2.09
N THR A 10 -2.22 3.53 -1.29
CA THR A 10 -3.50 3.05 -0.73
C THR A 10 -4.58 2.81 -1.80
N VAL A 11 -4.43 3.42 -2.99
CA VAL A 11 -5.32 3.24 -4.15
C VAL A 11 -4.89 2.12 -5.10
N SER A 12 -3.82 1.37 -4.77
CA SER A 12 -3.32 0.30 -5.63
C SER A 12 -4.12 -1.00 -5.45
N PRO A 13 -4.69 -1.58 -6.52
CA PRO A 13 -5.35 -2.88 -6.45
C PRO A 13 -4.36 -4.00 -6.11
N PHE A 14 -3.11 -3.87 -6.55
CA PHE A 14 -2.08 -4.87 -6.25
C PHE A 14 -1.60 -4.80 -4.79
N THR A 15 -1.69 -3.61 -4.15
CA THR A 15 -1.53 -3.49 -2.70
C THR A 15 -2.68 -4.20 -1.97
N TYR A 16 -3.92 -3.99 -2.40
CA TYR A 16 -5.08 -4.70 -1.86
C TYR A 16 -4.93 -6.22 -1.97
N LEU A 17 -4.58 -6.72 -3.16
CA LEU A 17 -4.46 -8.14 -3.46
C LEU A 17 -3.22 -8.82 -2.83
N ALA A 18 -2.24 -8.05 -2.37
CA ALA A 18 -1.16 -8.59 -1.54
C ALA A 18 -1.66 -9.02 -0.15
N ALA A 19 -2.79 -8.47 0.31
CA ALA A 19 -3.44 -8.74 1.59
C ALA A 19 -2.44 -8.65 2.76
N THR A 20 -2.43 -9.64 3.66
CA THR A 20 -1.54 -9.72 4.83
C THR A 20 -0.33 -10.64 4.62
N ARG A 21 -0.06 -11.03 3.38
CA ARG A 21 1.03 -11.98 3.06
C ARG A 21 2.42 -11.46 3.41
N LEU A 22 2.63 -10.14 3.33
CA LEU A 22 3.90 -9.53 3.78
C LEU A 22 4.14 -9.79 5.26
N GLU A 23 3.13 -9.55 6.08
CA GLU A 23 3.22 -9.68 7.54
C GLU A 23 3.38 -11.14 7.98
N GLU A 24 2.74 -12.07 7.27
CA GLU A 24 2.93 -13.51 7.48
C GLU A 24 4.38 -13.94 7.20
N ILE A 25 4.96 -13.43 6.09
CA ILE A 25 6.35 -13.67 5.71
C ILE A 25 7.30 -13.04 6.74
N ALA A 26 7.05 -11.77 7.11
CA ALA A 26 7.86 -11.06 8.09
C ALA A 26 7.85 -11.77 9.46
N ALA A 27 6.68 -12.22 9.91
CA ALA A 27 6.55 -12.96 11.17
C ALA A 27 7.34 -14.27 11.15
N LYS A 28 7.27 -15.05 10.06
CA LYS A 28 8.05 -16.29 9.89
C LYS A 28 9.57 -16.04 9.93
N ALA A 29 10.01 -14.95 9.31
CA ALA A 29 11.42 -14.58 9.22
C ALA A 29 11.93 -13.83 10.47
N GLY A 30 11.05 -13.47 11.42
CA GLY A 30 11.41 -12.60 12.55
C GLY A 30 11.82 -11.19 12.09
N ALA A 31 11.27 -10.74 10.95
CA ALA A 31 11.56 -9.43 10.37
C ALA A 31 10.56 -8.37 10.85
N SER A 32 11.04 -7.14 10.99
CA SER A 32 10.19 -5.97 11.21
C SER A 32 9.77 -5.34 9.87
N VAL A 33 8.64 -4.63 9.85
CA VAL A 33 8.13 -3.92 8.67
C VAL A 33 7.93 -2.44 8.99
N THR A 34 8.46 -1.56 8.14
CA THR A 34 8.11 -0.14 8.13
C THR A 34 7.21 0.16 6.94
N TYR A 35 6.02 0.66 7.23
CA TYR A 35 5.03 1.03 6.22
C TYR A 35 5.32 2.43 5.68
N LYS A 36 5.54 2.53 4.37
CA LYS A 36 5.91 3.76 3.68
C LYS A 36 4.92 4.09 2.56
N PRO A 37 3.70 4.55 2.90
CA PRO A 37 2.77 5.00 1.88
C PRO A 37 3.34 6.22 1.13
N LEU A 38 3.05 6.30 -0.18
CA LEU A 38 3.59 7.33 -1.07
C LEU A 38 2.61 7.70 -2.20
N ASP A 39 2.86 8.87 -2.82
CA ASP A 39 2.16 9.31 -4.01
C ASP A 39 2.66 8.57 -5.26
N ILE A 40 1.88 7.60 -5.71
CA ILE A 40 2.24 6.78 -6.87
C ILE A 40 2.27 7.57 -8.18
N MET A 41 1.48 8.66 -8.28
CA MET A 41 1.45 9.47 -9.49
C MET A 41 2.73 10.30 -9.60
N GLN A 42 3.19 10.89 -8.50
CA GLN A 42 4.46 11.58 -8.45
C GLN A 42 5.64 10.60 -8.62
N LEU A 43 5.56 9.40 -8.04
CA LEU A 43 6.57 8.36 -8.25
C LEU A 43 6.70 8.03 -9.74
N PHE A 44 5.60 7.79 -10.45
CA PHE A 44 5.62 7.50 -11.89
C PHE A 44 6.30 8.60 -12.70
N SER A 45 5.99 9.87 -12.44
CA SER A 45 6.60 10.99 -13.17
C SER A 45 8.10 11.09 -13.00
N ARG A 46 8.64 10.59 -11.89
CA ARG A 46 10.07 10.67 -11.53
C ARG A 46 10.86 9.42 -11.90
N THR A 47 10.19 8.31 -12.18
CA THR A 47 10.84 7.00 -12.41
C THR A 47 10.51 6.39 -13.78
N GLY A 48 9.90 7.18 -14.68
CA GLY A 48 9.54 6.73 -16.03
C GLY A 48 8.30 5.84 -16.08
N GLY A 49 7.55 5.74 -14.99
CA GLY A 49 6.26 5.06 -14.95
C GLY A 49 5.18 5.86 -15.68
N GLN A 50 4.10 5.17 -16.06
CA GLN A 50 2.94 5.80 -16.68
C GLN A 50 1.67 5.49 -15.87
N PRO A 51 0.82 6.50 -15.59
CA PRO A 51 -0.50 6.27 -15.04
C PRO A 51 -1.28 5.27 -15.89
N PRO A 52 -2.14 4.43 -15.29
CA PRO A 52 -2.87 3.40 -16.06
C PRO A 52 -3.60 3.93 -17.28
N LYS A 53 -4.22 5.11 -17.18
CA LYS A 53 -4.98 5.75 -18.28
C LYS A 53 -4.11 6.18 -19.48
N ASP A 54 -2.83 6.43 -19.26
CA ASP A 54 -1.88 6.94 -20.27
C ASP A 54 -1.07 5.81 -20.92
N ARG A 55 -1.29 4.57 -20.49
CA ARG A 55 -0.63 3.38 -21.07
C ARG A 55 -1.29 2.98 -22.38
N HIS A 56 -0.53 2.31 -23.25
CA HIS A 56 -1.09 1.70 -24.45
C HIS A 56 -2.29 0.78 -24.10
N VAL A 57 -3.31 0.78 -24.97
CA VAL A 57 -4.59 0.07 -24.74
C VAL A 57 -4.39 -1.40 -24.31
N SER A 58 -3.49 -2.12 -24.99
CA SER A 58 -3.20 -3.52 -24.65
C SER A 58 -2.68 -3.71 -23.22
N ARG A 59 -1.96 -2.72 -22.67
CA ARG A 59 -1.49 -2.75 -21.29
C ARG A 59 -2.60 -2.42 -20.31
N GLN A 60 -3.54 -1.56 -20.69
CA GLN A 60 -4.72 -1.26 -19.88
C GLN A 60 -5.64 -2.49 -19.78
N GLU A 61 -5.92 -3.13 -20.92
CA GLU A 61 -6.73 -4.35 -20.99
C GLU A 61 -6.08 -5.50 -20.20
N TYR A 62 -4.78 -5.75 -20.40
CA TYR A 62 -4.07 -6.80 -19.67
C TYR A 62 -4.08 -6.54 -18.16
N ARG A 63 -3.93 -5.28 -17.72
CA ARG A 63 -3.98 -4.93 -16.31
C ARG A 63 -5.32 -5.32 -15.66
N LEU A 64 -6.44 -5.14 -16.36
CA LEU A 64 -7.75 -5.54 -15.85
C LEU A 64 -7.85 -7.06 -15.71
N LEU A 65 -7.40 -7.81 -16.72
CA LEU A 65 -7.36 -9.26 -16.66
C LEU A 65 -6.45 -9.77 -15.53
N ASP A 66 -5.33 -9.11 -15.31
CA ASP A 66 -4.37 -9.49 -14.27
C ASP A 66 -4.95 -9.24 -12.86
N ILE A 67 -5.62 -8.11 -12.64
CA ILE A 67 -6.34 -7.80 -11.40
C ILE A 67 -7.41 -8.86 -11.12
N GLU A 68 -8.25 -9.19 -12.11
CA GLU A 68 -9.32 -10.19 -11.97
C GLU A 68 -8.76 -11.57 -11.62
N ARG A 69 -7.72 -12.01 -12.33
CA ARG A 69 -7.05 -13.31 -12.09
C ARG A 69 -6.41 -13.36 -10.70
N SER A 70 -5.73 -12.29 -10.31
CA SER A 70 -5.09 -12.18 -9.00
C SER A 70 -6.11 -12.19 -7.87
N ALA A 71 -7.24 -11.49 -8.02
CA ALA A 71 -8.34 -11.51 -7.06
C ALA A 71 -8.95 -12.91 -6.91
N LYS A 72 -9.19 -13.60 -8.03
CA LYS A 72 -9.70 -14.97 -8.04
C LYS A 72 -8.74 -15.94 -7.37
N LEU A 73 -7.44 -15.84 -7.67
CA LEU A 73 -6.40 -16.67 -7.07
C LEU A 73 -6.29 -16.44 -5.56
N ALA A 74 -6.41 -15.18 -5.12
CA ALA A 74 -6.37 -14.82 -3.70
C ALA A 74 -7.69 -15.10 -2.96
N GLY A 75 -8.77 -15.47 -3.67
CA GLY A 75 -10.10 -15.62 -3.06
C GLY A 75 -10.68 -14.32 -2.50
N MET A 76 -10.24 -13.16 -3.02
CA MET A 76 -10.62 -11.85 -2.52
C MET A 76 -11.68 -11.19 -3.39
N PRO A 77 -12.72 -10.59 -2.77
CA PRO A 77 -13.71 -9.81 -3.53
C PRO A 77 -13.02 -8.57 -4.12
N ILE A 78 -13.37 -8.20 -5.35
CA ILE A 78 -12.89 -6.97 -5.97
C ILE A 78 -13.95 -6.36 -6.88
N ASN A 79 -14.15 -5.05 -6.75
CA ASN A 79 -14.93 -4.28 -7.69
C ASN A 79 -13.99 -3.77 -8.79
N MET A 80 -14.24 -4.21 -10.04
CA MET A 80 -13.39 -3.84 -11.19
C MET A 80 -13.59 -2.37 -11.63
N LYS A 81 -14.63 -1.70 -11.13
CA LYS A 81 -14.95 -0.29 -11.37
C LYS A 81 -15.39 0.38 -10.07
N PRO A 82 -14.48 0.57 -9.10
CA PRO A 82 -14.84 1.17 -7.83
C PRO A 82 -15.42 2.58 -8.01
N ALA A 83 -16.49 2.88 -7.27
CA ALA A 83 -17.26 4.12 -7.44
C ALA A 83 -16.41 5.40 -7.23
N PHE A 84 -15.40 5.32 -6.36
CA PHE A 84 -14.54 6.46 -5.99
C PHE A 84 -13.09 6.33 -6.49
N TRP A 85 -12.82 5.46 -7.46
CA TRP A 85 -11.49 5.33 -8.03
C TRP A 85 -11.39 6.01 -9.41
N PRO A 86 -10.39 6.88 -9.66
CA PRO A 86 -9.31 7.31 -8.76
C PRO A 86 -9.78 8.31 -7.69
N THR A 87 -9.20 8.24 -6.49
CA THR A 87 -9.46 9.17 -5.39
C THR A 87 -8.16 9.75 -4.85
N ASN A 88 -8.25 10.78 -3.99
CA ASN A 88 -7.11 11.32 -3.28
C ASN A 88 -6.60 10.31 -2.24
N MET A 89 -5.38 9.81 -2.45
CA MET A 89 -4.76 8.81 -1.58
C MET A 89 -4.06 9.41 -0.34
N ALA A 90 -3.83 10.72 -0.32
CA ALA A 90 -3.04 11.35 0.72
C ALA A 90 -3.67 11.26 2.13
N PRO A 91 -4.98 11.52 2.34
CA PRO A 91 -5.57 11.44 3.67
C PRO A 91 -5.43 10.06 4.32
N SER A 92 -5.71 8.98 3.60
CA SER A 92 -5.53 7.61 4.09
C SER A 92 -4.06 7.28 4.38
N ALA A 93 -3.13 7.79 3.56
CA ALA A 93 -1.69 7.63 3.77
C ALA A 93 -1.22 8.37 5.04
N TYR A 94 -1.70 9.59 5.29
CA TYR A 94 -1.39 10.35 6.50
C TYR A 94 -1.89 9.63 7.76
N ALA A 95 -3.09 9.05 7.71
CA ALA A 95 -3.64 8.27 8.82
C ALA A 95 -2.79 7.02 9.13
N ILE A 96 -2.29 6.31 8.11
CA ILE A 96 -1.38 5.16 8.29
C ILE A 96 -0.07 5.61 8.94
N ILE A 97 0.51 6.72 8.50
CA ILE A 97 1.75 7.27 9.06
C ILE A 97 1.53 7.65 10.53
N ALA A 98 0.44 8.36 10.83
CA ALA A 98 0.09 8.75 12.19
C ALA A 98 -0.12 7.54 13.09
N ALA A 99 -0.81 6.51 12.60
CA ALA A 99 -1.02 5.25 13.31
C ALA A 99 0.30 4.51 13.59
N GLN A 100 1.22 4.48 12.62
CA GLN A 100 2.54 3.87 12.79
C GLN A 100 3.36 4.61 13.85
N GLN A 101 3.31 5.94 13.88
CA GLN A 101 3.99 6.77 14.88
C GLN A 101 3.39 6.62 16.27
N ALA A 102 2.06 6.50 16.38
CA ALA A 102 1.36 6.36 17.65
C ALA A 102 1.54 4.95 18.26
N GLY A 103 1.65 3.92 17.43
CA GLY A 103 1.65 2.54 17.88
C GLY A 103 0.30 2.06 18.42
N GLY A 104 0.26 0.83 18.93
CA GLY A 104 -0.86 0.29 19.71
C GLY A 104 -1.90 -0.51 18.92
N GLY A 105 -2.12 -0.27 17.62
CA GLY A 105 -3.06 -1.02 16.79
C GLY A 105 -2.36 -2.00 15.82
N ASN A 106 -3.11 -2.47 14.83
CA ASN A 106 -2.63 -3.38 13.79
C ASN A 106 -2.49 -2.65 12.45
N LEU A 107 -1.25 -2.28 12.05
CA LEU A 107 -0.97 -1.56 10.80
C LEU A 107 -1.33 -2.39 9.55
N ALA A 108 -1.12 -3.69 9.57
CA ALA A 108 -1.50 -4.57 8.47
C ALA A 108 -3.02 -4.52 8.23
N ALA A 109 -3.80 -4.63 9.31
CA ALA A 109 -5.25 -4.52 9.26
C ALA A 109 -5.69 -3.13 8.77
N LEU A 110 -5.00 -2.06 9.18
CA LEU A 110 -5.30 -0.69 8.75
C LEU A 110 -5.08 -0.51 7.24
N VAL A 111 -3.92 -0.92 6.72
CA VAL A 111 -3.62 -0.85 5.28
C VAL A 111 -4.62 -1.67 4.48
N HIS A 112 -4.94 -2.89 4.95
CA HIS A 112 -5.94 -3.74 4.30
C HIS A 112 -7.34 -3.13 4.35
N SER A 113 -7.75 -2.50 5.46
CA SER A 113 -9.04 -1.82 5.59
C SER A 113 -9.19 -0.69 4.57
N PHE A 114 -8.19 0.17 4.40
CA PHE A 114 -8.23 1.24 3.39
C PHE A 114 -8.30 0.70 1.97
N THR A 115 -7.45 -0.26 1.64
CA THR A 115 -7.41 -0.81 0.29
C THR A 115 -8.70 -1.60 -0.03
N ARG A 116 -9.27 -2.30 0.95
CA ARG A 116 -10.55 -3.00 0.84
C ARG A 116 -11.72 -2.02 0.71
N ALA A 117 -11.75 -0.95 1.51
CA ALA A 117 -12.76 0.11 1.40
C ALA A 117 -12.84 0.65 -0.03
N CYS A 118 -11.67 0.89 -0.66
CA CYS A 118 -11.58 1.34 -2.05
C CYS A 118 -12.01 0.26 -3.05
N TRP A 119 -11.47 -0.96 -2.94
CA TRP A 119 -11.56 -1.97 -4.01
C TRP A 119 -12.68 -2.99 -3.84
N ALA A 120 -13.30 -3.12 -2.68
CA ALA A 120 -14.34 -4.11 -2.42
C ALA A 120 -15.63 -3.54 -1.80
N GLU A 121 -15.59 -2.34 -1.22
CA GLU A 121 -16.71 -1.78 -0.47
C GLU A 121 -17.27 -0.49 -1.05
N ASP A 122 -16.72 -0.01 -2.18
CA ASP A 122 -17.12 1.24 -2.84
C ASP A 122 -17.15 2.45 -1.89
N ARG A 123 -16.16 2.54 -0.98
CA ARG A 123 -16.00 3.65 -0.04
C ARG A 123 -14.87 4.57 -0.47
N ASN A 124 -15.04 5.87 -0.26
CA ASN A 124 -14.02 6.87 -0.59
C ASN A 124 -13.01 7.01 0.54
N ILE A 125 -11.80 6.52 0.36
CA ILE A 125 -10.72 6.58 1.36
C ILE A 125 -10.14 7.98 1.59
N ALA A 126 -10.68 9.00 0.93
CA ALA A 126 -10.37 10.41 1.18
C ALA A 126 -11.34 11.06 2.19
N GLU A 127 -12.47 10.39 2.51
CA GLU A 127 -13.49 10.92 3.41
C GLU A 127 -13.14 10.62 4.88
N ASP A 128 -13.36 11.61 5.74
CA ASP A 128 -13.01 11.56 7.17
C ASP A 128 -13.69 10.41 7.93
N ASP A 129 -14.94 10.13 7.63
CA ASP A 129 -15.69 9.04 8.26
C ASP A 129 -15.12 7.68 7.90
N VAL A 130 -14.74 7.47 6.64
CA VAL A 130 -14.09 6.24 6.17
C VAL A 130 -12.72 6.06 6.83
N ILE A 131 -11.95 7.15 6.97
CA ILE A 131 -10.64 7.13 7.63
C ILE A 131 -10.77 6.74 9.10
N ARG A 132 -11.71 7.36 9.84
CA ARG A 132 -11.97 7.07 11.26
C ARG A 132 -12.45 5.64 11.49
N ASP A 133 -13.33 5.14 10.61
CA ASP A 133 -13.81 3.76 10.66
C ASP A 133 -12.66 2.76 10.46
N CYS A 134 -11.80 2.99 9.47
CA CYS A 134 -10.63 2.13 9.23
C CYS A 134 -9.64 2.13 10.40
N LEU A 135 -9.37 3.31 10.99
CA LEU A 135 -8.53 3.43 12.19
C LEU A 135 -9.12 2.63 13.35
N SER A 136 -10.42 2.84 13.64
CA SER A 136 -11.12 2.16 14.73
C SER A 136 -11.14 0.64 14.53
N ALA A 137 -11.43 0.17 13.31
CA ALA A 137 -11.46 -1.27 12.97
C ALA A 137 -10.08 -1.93 13.14
N ALA A 138 -9.00 -1.17 12.97
CA ALA A 138 -7.63 -1.64 13.16
C ALA A 138 -7.09 -1.44 14.59
N GLY A 139 -7.91 -0.96 15.53
CA GLY A 139 -7.56 -0.77 16.93
C GLY A 139 -6.78 0.52 17.22
N PHE A 140 -6.85 1.51 16.34
CA PHE A 140 -6.24 2.82 16.55
C PHE A 140 -7.27 3.87 17.01
N ASP A 141 -6.78 4.95 17.65
CA ASP A 141 -7.60 6.11 17.98
C ASP A 141 -8.06 6.82 16.68
N PRO A 142 -9.37 6.93 16.40
CA PRO A 142 -9.87 7.61 15.21
C PRO A 142 -9.49 9.11 15.15
N ALA A 143 -9.13 9.73 16.27
CA ALA A 143 -8.64 11.11 16.29
C ALA A 143 -7.25 11.28 15.61
N LEU A 144 -6.55 10.20 15.29
CA LEU A 144 -5.33 10.24 14.47
C LEU A 144 -5.58 10.78 13.06
N ALA A 145 -6.83 10.70 12.56
CA ALA A 145 -7.23 11.32 11.30
C ALA A 145 -6.91 12.83 11.27
N ASP A 146 -7.10 13.53 12.40
CA ASP A 146 -6.86 14.97 12.49
C ASP A 146 -5.45 15.29 13.00
N ARG A 147 -5.04 14.63 14.08
CA ARG A 147 -3.75 14.92 14.76
C ARG A 147 -2.54 14.60 13.89
N GLY A 148 -2.68 13.67 12.97
CA GLY A 148 -1.59 13.21 12.10
C GLY A 148 -1.41 13.98 10.80
N LEU A 149 -2.22 14.99 10.50
CA LEU A 149 -2.24 15.64 9.19
C LEU A 149 -0.88 16.27 8.82
N LEU A 150 -0.29 17.06 9.68
CA LEU A 150 0.97 17.76 9.37
C LEU A 150 2.14 16.79 9.30
N SER A 151 2.36 16.01 10.36
CA SER A 151 3.47 15.04 10.41
C SER A 151 3.30 13.92 9.35
N GLY A 152 2.04 13.56 9.05
CA GLY A 152 1.71 12.63 7.98
C GLY A 152 2.10 13.17 6.62
N ALA A 153 1.80 14.45 6.32
CA ALA A 153 2.15 15.08 5.06
C ALA A 153 3.69 15.18 4.87
N GLU A 154 4.42 15.58 5.91
CA GLU A 154 5.88 15.64 5.88
C GLU A 154 6.52 14.28 5.65
N THR A 155 6.07 13.26 6.39
CA THR A 155 6.58 11.89 6.25
C THR A 155 6.21 11.29 4.88
N TYR A 156 5.00 11.57 4.37
CA TYR A 156 4.55 11.12 3.05
C TYR A 156 5.44 11.68 1.93
N ALA A 157 5.80 12.95 2.01
CA ALA A 157 6.75 13.57 1.09
C ALA A 157 8.15 12.93 1.22
N ALA A 158 8.63 12.72 2.43
CA ALA A 158 9.92 12.06 2.68
C ALA A 158 9.95 10.61 2.16
N ASN A 159 8.86 9.85 2.31
CA ASN A 159 8.74 8.50 1.76
C ASN A 159 8.87 8.48 0.23
N LEU A 160 8.33 9.49 -0.47
CA LEU A 160 8.47 9.61 -1.92
C LEU A 160 9.93 9.88 -2.30
N GLU A 161 10.61 10.81 -1.61
CA GLU A 161 12.02 11.10 -1.87
C GLU A 161 12.91 9.87 -1.63
N GLU A 162 12.68 9.16 -0.53
CA GLU A 162 13.38 7.92 -0.24
C GLU A 162 13.10 6.85 -1.30
N ALA A 163 11.84 6.66 -1.69
CA ALA A 163 11.45 5.71 -2.72
C ALA A 163 12.20 5.95 -4.04
N VAL A 164 12.23 7.20 -4.51
CA VAL A 164 12.96 7.56 -5.75
C VAL A 164 14.45 7.29 -5.61
N SER A 165 15.07 7.71 -4.50
CA SER A 165 16.51 7.53 -4.27
C SER A 165 16.93 6.06 -4.20
N ARG A 166 16.04 5.19 -3.71
CA ARG A 166 16.27 3.74 -3.57
C ARG A 166 15.79 2.91 -4.76
N GLY A 167 15.31 3.57 -5.83
CA GLY A 167 14.92 2.92 -7.08
C GLY A 167 13.58 2.19 -7.03
N VAL A 168 12.65 2.65 -6.19
CA VAL A 168 11.25 2.23 -6.21
C VAL A 168 10.58 2.85 -7.43
N PHE A 169 9.78 2.07 -8.16
CA PHE A 169 9.10 2.52 -9.40
C PHE A 169 7.63 2.05 -9.51
N GLY A 170 7.12 1.40 -8.48
CA GLY A 170 5.74 0.87 -8.49
C GLY A 170 5.23 0.53 -7.09
N SER A 171 4.02 -0.02 -7.02
CA SER A 171 3.33 -0.36 -5.77
C SER A 171 2.56 -1.69 -5.93
N PRO A 172 2.65 -2.62 -4.95
CA PRO A 172 3.52 -2.60 -3.76
C PRO A 172 4.99 -2.84 -4.11
N PHE A 173 5.92 -2.36 -3.26
CA PHE A 173 7.36 -2.55 -3.43
C PHE A 173 8.02 -2.77 -2.07
N TYR A 174 8.96 -3.70 -1.97
CA TYR A 174 9.60 -4.11 -0.73
C TYR A 174 11.11 -4.00 -0.88
N ILE A 175 11.79 -3.47 0.14
CA ILE A 175 13.25 -3.38 0.19
C ILE A 175 13.71 -3.94 1.54
N THR A 176 14.62 -4.90 1.52
CA THR A 176 15.22 -5.49 2.71
C THR A 176 16.43 -4.67 3.19
N ASP A 177 16.90 -4.91 4.41
CA ASP A 177 18.03 -4.19 5.03
C ASP A 177 19.36 -4.39 4.28
N ASP A 178 19.54 -5.50 3.56
CA ASP A 178 20.67 -5.73 2.65
C ASP A 178 20.50 -5.07 1.27
N GLY A 179 19.38 -4.36 1.03
CA GLY A 179 19.09 -3.60 -0.18
C GLY A 179 18.47 -4.43 -1.31
N ALA A 180 18.08 -5.69 -1.08
CA ALA A 180 17.36 -6.47 -2.08
C ALA A 180 15.95 -5.90 -2.31
N ARG A 181 15.50 -5.91 -3.57
CA ARG A 181 14.29 -5.22 -4.03
C ARG A 181 13.30 -6.16 -4.68
N PHE A 182 12.03 -6.07 -4.28
CA PHE A 182 10.94 -6.91 -4.79
C PHE A 182 9.74 -6.03 -5.15
N TRP A 183 9.30 -6.11 -6.39
CA TRP A 183 8.15 -5.34 -6.87
C TRP A 183 6.96 -6.23 -7.19
N GLY A 184 5.82 -5.94 -6.58
CA GLY A 184 4.54 -6.62 -6.79
C GLY A 184 4.21 -7.65 -5.73
N GLY A 185 2.91 -7.87 -5.50
CA GLY A 185 2.42 -8.91 -4.59
C GLY A 185 2.76 -10.34 -5.06
N ASP A 186 3.00 -10.52 -6.35
CA ASP A 186 3.44 -11.77 -6.98
C ASP A 186 4.92 -12.10 -6.71
N ARG A 187 5.69 -11.15 -6.17
CA ARG A 187 7.09 -11.35 -5.75
C ARG A 187 7.27 -11.61 -4.27
N LEU A 188 6.20 -11.69 -3.50
CA LEU A 188 6.26 -12.03 -2.07
C LEU A 188 6.88 -13.40 -1.82
N SER A 189 6.68 -14.39 -2.69
CA SER A 189 7.37 -15.69 -2.60
C SER A 189 8.89 -15.60 -2.79
N HIS A 190 9.35 -14.64 -3.62
CA HIS A 190 10.79 -14.39 -3.78
C HIS A 190 11.35 -13.69 -2.55
N LEU A 191 10.61 -12.73 -1.96
CA LEU A 191 10.97 -12.12 -0.69
C LEU A 191 11.05 -13.16 0.44
N GLU A 192 10.07 -14.06 0.54
CA GLU A 192 10.08 -15.15 1.53
C GLU A 192 11.32 -16.05 1.39
N ALA A 193 11.64 -16.45 0.15
CA ALA A 193 12.82 -17.25 -0.12
C ALA A 193 14.13 -16.52 0.23
N HIS A 194 14.20 -15.21 -0.08
CA HIS A 194 15.36 -14.37 0.25
C HIS A 194 15.58 -14.24 1.76
N LEU A 195 14.52 -14.09 2.53
CA LEU A 195 14.60 -13.97 4.00
C LEU A 195 14.91 -15.30 4.72
N ALA A 196 14.70 -16.41 4.01
CA ALA A 196 15.00 -17.74 4.56
C ALA A 196 16.48 -18.17 4.39
N GLY A 197 17.30 -17.45 3.61
CA GLY A 197 18.72 -17.70 3.35
C GLY A 197 18.89 -18.49 2.08
#